data_6f5f7b8e99f0eaf202b4892df3eeb3b5
#
_entry.id   6f5f7b8e99f0eaf202b4892df3eeb3b5
#
_cell.length_a   1.000
_cell.length_b   1.000
_cell.length_c   1.000
_cell.angle_alpha   90.00
_cell.angle_beta   90.00
_cell.angle_gamma   90.00
#
_symmetry.space_group_name_H-M   'P 1'
#
loop_
_entity.id
_entity.type
_entity.pdbx_description
1 polymer ?
#
loop_
_entity_poly.entity_id
_entity_poly.type
_entity_poly.pdbx_seq_one_letter_code
_entity_poly.pdbx_strand_id
1 'polypeptide(L)'
;MTDAISVSGLHKSFGRTHALNGLDLTVSTGEVHGFLGPNGAGKTTTIRVLLGLLRADAGTARLLGGDPWRDTAELHRRLAYVPGDVTLWPNLSGGEVIDLLGRLRGGLDQKRRASLLERFDLDPTKKGRSYSKGNRQKVALVAALASDVELLILDEPTSGLDPLMEAVFRECIDEERDNGRTVLLSSHILSEVEALCDRVSIIRDGRTVDTGTLSEMRHLTRTAITAELAQPPTGLAELPGVHDLVEEGARVRFDVDNDDLDTVLRHLTTFGVRSLTSQPPTLEELFLRHYEEDLVTS
;
A
#
# COMPACT_ATOMS: atom_id res chain seq x y z
N MET A 1 -7.65 1.21 20.83
CA MET A 1 -8.05 0.59 19.54
C MET A 1 -7.60 -0.85 19.57
N THR A 2 -8.36 -1.76 19.02
CA THR A 2 -7.98 -3.17 18.94
C THR A 2 -7.30 -3.40 17.58
N ASP A 3 -6.25 -4.24 17.58
CA ASP A 3 -5.54 -4.56 16.33
C ASP A 3 -6.29 -5.64 15.55
N ALA A 4 -6.54 -5.40 14.27
CA ALA A 4 -7.07 -6.41 13.35
C ALA A 4 -5.98 -7.40 12.93
N ILE A 5 -4.73 -6.92 12.81
CA ILE A 5 -3.55 -7.72 12.55
C ILE A 5 -2.46 -7.34 13.54
N SER A 6 -1.84 -8.34 14.16
CA SER A 6 -0.66 -8.15 15.02
C SER A 6 0.35 -9.26 14.75
N VAL A 7 1.52 -8.88 14.27
CA VAL A 7 2.64 -9.76 13.96
C VAL A 7 3.86 -9.28 14.72
N SER A 8 4.55 -10.19 15.40
CA SER A 8 5.77 -9.85 16.12
C SER A 8 6.86 -10.87 15.91
N GLY A 9 8.03 -10.38 15.48
CA GLY A 9 9.24 -11.16 15.28
C GLY A 9 9.04 -12.33 14.34
N LEU A 10 8.30 -12.17 13.24
CA LEU A 10 7.93 -13.26 12.36
C LEU A 10 9.12 -13.74 11.52
N HIS A 11 9.41 -15.05 11.59
CA HIS A 11 10.46 -15.68 10.78
C HIS A 11 9.89 -16.75 9.86
N LYS A 12 10.40 -16.79 8.62
CA LYS A 12 10.13 -17.85 7.66
C LYS A 12 11.28 -18.06 6.71
N SER A 13 11.72 -19.31 6.59
CA SER A 13 12.80 -19.71 5.68
C SER A 13 12.33 -20.77 4.69
N PHE A 14 12.87 -20.73 3.49
CA PHE A 14 12.74 -21.73 2.45
C PHE A 14 14.15 -22.22 2.06
N GLY A 15 14.55 -23.34 2.60
CA GLY A 15 15.93 -23.83 2.48
C GLY A 15 16.92 -22.83 3.08
N ARG A 16 17.76 -22.22 2.26
CA ARG A 16 18.76 -21.21 2.69
C ARG A 16 18.25 -19.77 2.61
N THR A 17 17.08 -19.54 2.03
CA THR A 17 16.52 -18.19 1.85
C THR A 17 15.64 -17.84 3.03
N HIS A 18 15.97 -16.77 3.74
CA HIS A 18 15.15 -16.18 4.78
C HIS A 18 14.15 -15.23 4.14
N ALA A 19 12.91 -15.68 3.96
CA ALA A 19 11.85 -14.86 3.37
C ALA A 19 11.25 -13.87 4.37
N LEU A 20 11.24 -14.22 5.67
CA LEU A 20 10.90 -13.31 6.78
C LEU A 20 11.98 -13.47 7.85
N ASN A 21 12.43 -12.35 8.40
CA ASN A 21 13.59 -12.29 9.28
C ASN A 21 13.35 -11.35 10.48
N GLY A 22 12.35 -11.67 11.29
CA GLY A 22 11.95 -10.83 12.43
C GLY A 22 11.00 -9.70 12.02
N LEU A 23 10.04 -9.99 11.13
CA LEU A 23 9.07 -9.01 10.65
C LEU A 23 8.03 -8.70 11.72
N ASP A 24 7.78 -7.40 11.93
CA ASP A 24 6.70 -6.86 12.76
C ASP A 24 5.67 -6.16 11.88
N LEU A 25 4.37 -6.31 12.20
CA LEU A 25 3.29 -5.62 11.49
C LEU A 25 2.09 -5.46 12.44
N THR A 26 1.61 -4.23 12.55
CA THR A 26 0.38 -3.93 13.28
C THR A 26 -0.58 -3.17 12.37
N VAL A 27 -1.83 -3.64 12.28
CA VAL A 27 -2.91 -2.99 11.55
C VAL A 27 -4.07 -2.79 12.49
N SER A 28 -4.48 -1.54 12.70
CA SER A 28 -5.59 -1.20 13.57
C SER A 28 -6.93 -1.50 12.92
N THR A 29 -7.94 -1.80 13.72
CA THR A 29 -9.31 -1.98 13.20
C THR A 29 -9.82 -0.68 12.58
N GLY A 30 -10.35 -0.76 11.37
CA GLY A 30 -10.95 0.36 10.64
C GLY A 30 -9.98 1.22 9.84
N GLU A 31 -8.69 0.86 9.77
CA GLU A 31 -7.73 1.60 8.93
C GLU A 31 -7.49 0.91 7.58
N VAL A 32 -7.12 1.69 6.59
CA VAL A 32 -6.52 1.22 5.34
C VAL A 32 -5.01 1.27 5.48
N HIS A 33 -4.38 0.10 5.62
CA HIS A 33 -2.96 -0.05 5.87
C HIS A 33 -2.21 -0.52 4.62
N GLY A 34 -1.23 0.28 4.19
CA GLY A 34 -0.33 -0.06 3.09
C GLY A 34 0.82 -0.94 3.54
N PHE A 35 1.06 -2.03 2.85
CA PHE A 35 2.19 -2.94 3.08
C PHE A 35 3.13 -2.90 1.88
N LEU A 36 4.11 -2.00 1.95
CA LEU A 36 4.92 -1.57 0.83
C LEU A 36 6.29 -2.22 0.82
N GLY A 37 6.78 -2.60 -0.34
CA GLY A 37 8.14 -3.13 -0.49
C GLY A 37 8.38 -3.72 -1.87
N PRO A 38 9.65 -3.92 -2.26
CA PRO A 38 10.01 -4.49 -3.55
C PRO A 38 9.54 -5.94 -3.70
N ASN A 39 9.64 -6.44 -4.92
CA ASN A 39 9.41 -7.86 -5.17
C ASN A 39 10.45 -8.69 -4.41
N GLY A 40 9.99 -9.73 -3.72
CA GLY A 40 10.84 -10.56 -2.86
C GLY A 40 11.03 -10.05 -1.43
N ALA A 41 10.53 -8.87 -1.07
CA ALA A 41 10.66 -8.32 0.30
C ALA A 41 9.97 -9.14 1.39
N GLY A 42 9.07 -10.07 1.03
CA GLY A 42 8.36 -10.92 1.99
C GLY A 42 6.84 -10.65 2.09
N LYS A 43 6.28 -9.69 1.32
CA LYS A 43 4.86 -9.31 1.36
C LYS A 43 3.90 -10.51 1.26
N THR A 44 3.96 -11.22 0.14
CA THR A 44 3.09 -12.39 -0.11
C THR A 44 3.36 -13.52 0.89
N THR A 45 4.61 -13.67 1.38
CA THR A 45 4.93 -14.66 2.41
C THR A 45 4.23 -14.32 3.73
N THR A 46 4.27 -13.07 4.15
CA THR A 46 3.55 -12.56 5.33
C THR A 46 2.05 -12.79 5.19
N ILE A 47 1.47 -12.40 4.05
CA ILE A 47 0.04 -12.60 3.76
C ILE A 47 -0.34 -14.09 3.83
N ARG A 48 0.48 -14.99 3.29
CA ARG A 48 0.23 -16.44 3.38
C ARG A 48 0.27 -16.96 4.81
N VAL A 49 1.13 -16.39 5.67
CA VAL A 49 1.12 -16.73 7.10
C VAL A 49 -0.15 -16.23 7.77
N LEU A 50 -0.57 -15.00 7.50
CA LEU A 50 -1.82 -14.41 8.00
C LEU A 50 -3.06 -15.18 7.55
N LEU A 51 -3.02 -15.77 6.37
CA LEU A 51 -4.10 -16.62 5.85
C LEU A 51 -4.05 -18.07 6.39
N GLY A 52 -3.08 -18.43 7.23
CA GLY A 52 -2.89 -19.81 7.68
C GLY A 52 -2.53 -20.79 6.57
N LEU A 53 -2.08 -20.31 5.41
CA LEU A 53 -1.62 -21.13 4.28
C LEU A 53 -0.15 -21.53 4.43
N LEU A 54 0.58 -20.84 5.29
CA LEU A 54 1.97 -21.07 5.56
C LEU A 54 2.24 -20.94 7.06
N ARG A 55 2.91 -21.92 7.64
CA ARG A 55 3.31 -21.88 9.04
C ARG A 55 4.61 -21.09 9.19
N ALA A 56 4.65 -20.14 10.12
CA ALA A 56 5.87 -19.45 10.51
C ALA A 56 6.85 -20.41 11.21
N ASP A 57 8.14 -20.12 11.10
CA ASP A 57 9.19 -20.89 11.77
C ASP A 57 9.40 -20.37 13.21
N ALA A 58 9.23 -19.06 13.43
CA ALA A 58 9.27 -18.41 14.74
C ALA A 58 8.46 -17.09 14.71
N GLY A 59 8.28 -16.49 15.89
CA GLY A 59 7.47 -15.30 16.08
C GLY A 59 6.00 -15.61 16.30
N THR A 60 5.17 -14.56 16.34
CA THR A 60 3.73 -14.67 16.57
C THR A 60 2.94 -13.89 15.52
N ALA A 61 1.78 -14.40 15.15
CA ALA A 61 0.82 -13.71 14.30
C ALA A 61 -0.57 -13.86 14.90
N ARG A 62 -1.34 -12.78 14.93
CA ARG A 62 -2.75 -12.76 15.28
C ARG A 62 -3.54 -12.02 14.21
N LEU A 63 -4.72 -12.52 13.92
CA LEU A 63 -5.63 -11.99 12.92
C LEU A 63 -7.05 -11.94 13.53
N LEU A 64 -7.63 -10.75 13.62
CA LEU A 64 -8.96 -10.54 14.22
C LEU A 64 -9.08 -11.20 15.63
N GLY A 65 -7.97 -11.18 16.39
CA GLY A 65 -7.86 -11.79 17.72
C GLY A 65 -7.55 -13.28 17.76
N GLY A 66 -7.65 -14.01 16.63
CA GLY A 66 -7.39 -15.45 16.51
C GLY A 66 -5.95 -15.78 16.06
N ASP A 67 -5.61 -17.06 16.12
CA ASP A 67 -4.35 -17.62 15.60
C ASP A 67 -4.58 -18.07 14.14
N PRO A 68 -3.88 -17.47 13.14
CA PRO A 68 -4.11 -17.79 11.74
C PRO A 68 -3.96 -19.28 11.39
N TRP A 69 -3.10 -20.00 12.09
CA TRP A 69 -2.85 -21.42 11.84
C TRP A 69 -3.88 -22.33 12.49
N ARG A 70 -4.34 -21.98 13.70
CA ARG A 70 -5.27 -22.82 14.48
C ARG A 70 -6.73 -22.53 14.14
N ASP A 71 -7.04 -21.25 13.96
CA ASP A 71 -8.43 -20.74 13.83
C ASP A 71 -8.78 -20.43 12.37
N THR A 72 -8.02 -20.95 11.40
CA THR A 72 -8.10 -20.63 9.97
C THR A 72 -9.54 -20.62 9.42
N ALA A 73 -10.33 -21.66 9.71
CA ALA A 73 -11.68 -21.79 9.16
C ALA A 73 -12.65 -20.72 9.67
N GLU A 74 -12.51 -20.29 10.93
CA GLU A 74 -13.30 -19.21 11.51
C GLU A 74 -12.87 -17.87 10.95
N LEU A 75 -11.57 -17.61 10.93
CA LEU A 75 -10.99 -16.36 10.43
C LEU A 75 -11.33 -16.11 8.96
N HIS A 76 -11.32 -17.16 8.12
CA HIS A 76 -11.66 -17.04 6.69
C HIS A 76 -13.12 -16.68 6.42
N ARG A 77 -14.02 -16.82 7.39
CA ARG A 77 -15.41 -16.31 7.28
C ARG A 77 -15.49 -14.81 7.53
N ARG A 78 -14.50 -14.24 8.25
CA ARG A 78 -14.44 -12.85 8.69
C ARG A 78 -13.53 -11.99 7.81
N LEU A 79 -12.84 -12.60 6.83
CA LEU A 79 -11.96 -11.89 5.92
C LEU A 79 -12.23 -12.24 4.45
N ALA A 80 -11.84 -11.33 3.56
CA ALA A 80 -11.75 -11.62 2.13
C ALA A 80 -10.31 -11.37 1.64
N TYR A 81 -9.84 -12.26 0.77
CA TYR A 81 -8.50 -12.19 0.20
C TYR A 81 -8.57 -12.07 -1.32
N VAL A 82 -7.80 -11.13 -1.86
CA VAL A 82 -7.54 -10.96 -3.30
C VAL A 82 -6.06 -11.21 -3.54
N PRO A 83 -5.69 -12.30 -4.25
CA PRO A 83 -4.29 -12.57 -4.59
C PRO A 83 -3.80 -11.69 -5.74
N GLY A 84 -2.48 -11.42 -5.80
CA GLY A 84 -1.85 -10.67 -6.87
C GLY A 84 -1.87 -11.38 -8.24
N ASP A 85 -1.97 -12.70 -8.24
CA ASP A 85 -2.20 -13.50 -9.47
C ASP A 85 -3.46 -14.37 -9.29
N VAL A 86 -4.55 -13.89 -9.86
CA VAL A 86 -5.87 -14.53 -9.76
C VAL A 86 -6.00 -15.67 -10.74
N THR A 87 -6.18 -16.87 -10.21
CA THR A 87 -6.54 -18.05 -10.98
C THR A 87 -8.00 -18.43 -10.69
N LEU A 88 -8.83 -18.49 -11.73
CA LEU A 88 -10.23 -18.89 -11.63
C LEU A 88 -10.44 -20.33 -12.08
N TRP A 89 -11.49 -20.97 -11.57
CA TRP A 89 -11.94 -22.27 -12.10
C TRP A 89 -12.35 -22.10 -13.56
N PRO A 90 -11.71 -22.82 -14.49
CA PRO A 90 -11.84 -22.54 -15.93
C PRO A 90 -13.26 -22.74 -16.48
N ASN A 91 -14.04 -23.61 -15.84
CA ASN A 91 -15.39 -23.97 -16.26
C ASN A 91 -16.51 -23.21 -15.53
N LEU A 92 -16.18 -22.48 -14.43
CA LEU A 92 -17.14 -21.60 -13.79
C LEU A 92 -17.18 -20.25 -14.48
N SER A 93 -18.35 -19.61 -14.50
CA SER A 93 -18.44 -18.21 -14.91
C SER A 93 -17.95 -17.29 -13.80
N GLY A 94 -17.63 -16.02 -14.14
CA GLY A 94 -17.24 -15.03 -13.15
C GLY A 94 -18.31 -14.86 -12.06
N GLY A 95 -19.58 -14.81 -12.44
CA GLY A 95 -20.69 -14.74 -11.49
C GLY A 95 -20.77 -15.97 -10.59
N GLU A 96 -20.59 -17.19 -11.13
CA GLU A 96 -20.56 -18.42 -10.34
C GLU A 96 -19.39 -18.44 -9.34
N VAL A 97 -18.20 -17.89 -9.73
CA VAL A 97 -17.05 -17.76 -8.82
C VAL A 97 -17.35 -16.76 -7.71
N ILE A 98 -17.89 -15.58 -8.05
CA ILE A 98 -18.26 -14.56 -7.06
C ILE A 98 -19.25 -15.14 -6.05
N ASP A 99 -20.30 -15.80 -6.52
CA ASP A 99 -21.33 -16.39 -5.67
C ASP A 99 -20.79 -17.55 -4.81
N LEU A 100 -19.86 -18.36 -5.34
CA LEU A 100 -19.19 -19.42 -4.59
C LEU A 100 -18.37 -18.85 -3.44
N LEU A 101 -17.52 -17.86 -3.72
CA LEU A 101 -16.67 -17.22 -2.72
C LEU A 101 -17.51 -16.50 -1.65
N GLY A 102 -18.58 -15.85 -2.05
CA GLY A 102 -19.53 -15.24 -1.11
C GLY A 102 -20.19 -16.26 -0.18
N ARG A 103 -20.65 -17.40 -0.68
CA ARG A 103 -21.24 -18.46 0.15
C ARG A 103 -20.26 -19.02 1.19
N LEU A 104 -18.98 -19.10 0.87
CA LEU A 104 -17.95 -19.55 1.82
C LEU A 104 -17.76 -18.59 2.99
N ARG A 105 -18.13 -17.31 2.80
CA ARG A 105 -18.00 -16.22 3.80
C ARG A 105 -19.33 -15.86 4.48
N GLY A 106 -20.40 -16.59 4.25
CA GLY A 106 -21.71 -16.33 4.86
C GLY A 106 -22.72 -15.61 3.96
N GLY A 107 -22.33 -15.20 2.76
CA GLY A 107 -23.20 -14.56 1.77
C GLY A 107 -22.57 -13.36 1.09
N LEU A 108 -23.35 -12.72 0.21
CA LEU A 108 -22.99 -11.48 -0.48
C LEU A 108 -24.17 -10.50 -0.37
N ASP A 109 -23.86 -9.21 -0.28
CA ASP A 109 -24.83 -8.17 -0.58
C ASP A 109 -25.11 -8.15 -2.09
N GLN A 110 -26.29 -8.56 -2.48
CA GLN A 110 -26.67 -8.69 -3.89
C GLN A 110 -26.77 -7.33 -4.60
N LYS A 111 -27.15 -6.26 -3.88
CA LYS A 111 -27.21 -4.91 -4.44
C LYS A 111 -25.78 -4.41 -4.70
N ARG A 112 -24.89 -4.58 -3.71
CA ARG A 112 -23.49 -4.20 -3.82
C ARG A 112 -22.80 -5.00 -4.91
N ARG A 113 -23.05 -6.32 -5.00
CA ARG A 113 -22.56 -7.19 -6.08
C ARG A 113 -22.96 -6.67 -7.46
N ALA A 114 -24.24 -6.31 -7.66
CA ALA A 114 -24.73 -5.79 -8.94
C ALA A 114 -24.07 -4.44 -9.29
N SER A 115 -23.98 -3.52 -8.35
CA SER A 115 -23.31 -2.22 -8.52
C SER A 115 -21.83 -2.39 -8.87
N LEU A 116 -21.09 -3.27 -8.18
CA LEU A 116 -19.68 -3.52 -8.46
C LEU A 116 -19.46 -4.17 -9.84
N LEU A 117 -20.33 -5.07 -10.28
CA LEU A 117 -20.27 -5.63 -11.64
C LEU A 117 -20.39 -4.55 -12.71
N GLU A 118 -21.27 -3.57 -12.51
CA GLU A 118 -21.45 -2.43 -13.41
C GLU A 118 -20.23 -1.50 -13.37
N ARG A 119 -19.79 -1.09 -12.18
CA ARG A 119 -18.65 -0.16 -11.99
C ARG A 119 -17.35 -0.72 -12.59
N PHE A 120 -17.08 -2.01 -12.41
CA PHE A 120 -15.89 -2.67 -12.96
C PHE A 120 -16.06 -3.10 -14.43
N ASP A 121 -17.19 -2.79 -15.07
CA ASP A 121 -17.50 -3.23 -16.44
C ASP A 121 -17.19 -4.74 -16.64
N LEU A 122 -17.75 -5.57 -15.75
CA LEU A 122 -17.46 -7.00 -15.71
C LEU A 122 -18.69 -7.82 -16.16
N ASP A 123 -18.55 -8.54 -17.28
CA ASP A 123 -19.55 -9.49 -17.72
C ASP A 123 -19.47 -10.81 -16.91
N PRO A 124 -20.38 -11.06 -15.94
CA PRO A 124 -20.29 -12.22 -15.05
C PRO A 124 -20.62 -13.55 -15.73
N THR A 125 -21.08 -13.55 -16.99
CA THR A 125 -21.53 -14.75 -17.68
C THR A 125 -20.38 -15.49 -18.36
N LYS A 126 -19.27 -14.83 -18.64
CA LYS A 126 -18.08 -15.42 -19.26
C LYS A 126 -17.44 -16.49 -18.37
N LYS A 127 -16.91 -17.53 -18.96
CA LYS A 127 -16.19 -18.60 -18.24
C LYS A 127 -14.78 -18.15 -17.85
N GLY A 128 -14.27 -18.65 -16.70
CA GLY A 128 -12.97 -18.30 -16.14
C GLY A 128 -11.81 -18.40 -17.14
N ARG A 129 -11.85 -19.41 -18.02
CA ARG A 129 -10.82 -19.59 -19.07
C ARG A 129 -10.78 -18.49 -20.15
N SER A 130 -11.86 -17.73 -20.32
CA SER A 130 -11.98 -16.69 -21.34
C SER A 130 -11.67 -15.28 -20.83
N TYR A 131 -11.41 -15.12 -19.53
CA TYR A 131 -11.05 -13.83 -18.97
C TYR A 131 -9.56 -13.50 -19.19
N SER A 132 -9.28 -12.23 -19.52
CA SER A 132 -7.94 -11.66 -19.43
C SER A 132 -7.44 -11.63 -17.98
N LYS A 133 -6.15 -11.34 -17.76
CA LYS A 133 -5.59 -11.15 -16.41
C LYS A 133 -6.40 -10.10 -15.64
N GLY A 134 -6.62 -8.92 -16.20
CA GLY A 134 -7.37 -7.83 -15.57
C GLY A 134 -8.82 -8.22 -15.24
N ASN A 135 -9.52 -8.95 -16.14
CA ASN A 135 -10.88 -9.40 -15.84
C ASN A 135 -10.93 -10.47 -14.75
N ARG A 136 -9.93 -11.35 -14.64
CA ARG A 136 -9.83 -12.26 -13.49
C ARG A 136 -9.63 -11.50 -12.18
N GLN A 137 -8.81 -10.44 -12.21
CA GLN A 137 -8.60 -9.55 -11.08
C GLN A 137 -9.91 -8.88 -10.66
N LYS A 138 -10.68 -8.33 -11.61
CA LYS A 138 -12.01 -7.74 -11.36
C LYS A 138 -12.98 -8.75 -10.71
N VAL A 139 -12.98 -10.03 -11.13
CA VAL A 139 -13.81 -11.08 -10.49
C VAL A 139 -13.46 -11.23 -9.01
N ALA A 140 -12.15 -11.29 -8.68
CA ALA A 140 -11.71 -11.43 -7.29
C ALA A 140 -12.03 -10.19 -6.46
N LEU A 141 -11.85 -8.99 -7.02
CA LEU A 141 -12.21 -7.72 -6.37
C LEU A 141 -13.72 -7.64 -6.07
N VAL A 142 -14.56 -7.92 -7.06
CA VAL A 142 -16.03 -7.93 -6.86
C VAL A 142 -16.43 -8.94 -5.79
N ALA A 143 -15.84 -10.14 -5.79
CA ALA A 143 -16.14 -11.15 -4.77
C ALA A 143 -15.71 -10.72 -3.35
N ALA A 144 -14.60 -9.98 -3.23
CA ALA A 144 -14.13 -9.49 -1.94
C ALA A 144 -14.96 -8.30 -1.43
N LEU A 145 -15.14 -7.28 -2.28
CA LEU A 145 -15.84 -6.04 -1.94
C LEU A 145 -17.36 -6.23 -1.71
N ALA A 146 -17.99 -7.21 -2.37
CA ALA A 146 -19.39 -7.56 -2.15
C ALA A 146 -19.62 -8.41 -0.89
N SER A 147 -18.56 -8.94 -0.27
CA SER A 147 -18.66 -9.75 0.96
C SER A 147 -18.80 -8.85 2.18
N ASP A 148 -19.63 -9.26 3.13
CA ASP A 148 -19.75 -8.61 4.45
C ASP A 148 -18.73 -9.22 5.42
N VAL A 149 -17.49 -8.71 5.38
CA VAL A 149 -16.37 -9.18 6.20
C VAL A 149 -15.72 -8.03 6.94
N GLU A 150 -15.01 -8.33 8.02
CA GLU A 150 -14.35 -7.34 8.87
C GLU A 150 -13.00 -6.86 8.29
N LEU A 151 -12.35 -7.72 7.50
CA LEU A 151 -11.00 -7.46 6.98
C LEU A 151 -10.90 -7.82 5.49
N LEU A 152 -10.33 -6.92 4.73
CA LEU A 152 -9.88 -7.15 3.35
C LEU A 152 -8.35 -7.28 3.34
N ILE A 153 -7.83 -8.37 2.77
CA ILE A 153 -6.40 -8.53 2.48
C ILE A 153 -6.24 -8.54 0.96
N LEU A 154 -5.58 -7.52 0.43
CA LEU A 154 -5.44 -7.27 -0.99
C LEU A 154 -3.96 -7.31 -1.39
N ASP A 155 -3.55 -8.37 -2.08
CA ASP A 155 -2.16 -8.55 -2.52
C ASP A 155 -2.02 -8.04 -3.96
N GLU A 156 -1.39 -6.87 -4.15
CA GLU A 156 -1.21 -6.19 -5.43
C GLU A 156 -2.53 -6.06 -6.25
N PRO A 157 -3.60 -5.49 -5.67
CA PRO A 157 -4.96 -5.59 -6.21
C PRO A 157 -5.17 -4.89 -7.56
N THR A 158 -4.34 -3.93 -7.92
CA THR A 158 -4.40 -3.16 -9.17
C THR A 158 -3.66 -3.84 -10.32
N SER A 159 -2.92 -4.93 -10.03
CA SER A 159 -2.12 -5.64 -11.04
C SER A 159 -2.98 -6.10 -12.24
N GLY A 160 -2.71 -5.48 -13.40
CA GLY A 160 -3.40 -5.81 -14.66
C GLY A 160 -4.74 -5.10 -14.86
N LEU A 161 -5.11 -4.16 -14.00
CA LEU A 161 -6.17 -3.21 -14.26
C LEU A 161 -5.68 -2.11 -15.21
N ASP A 162 -6.59 -1.53 -15.95
CA ASP A 162 -6.33 -0.29 -16.69
C ASP A 162 -6.56 0.93 -15.78
N PRO A 163 -6.06 2.13 -16.14
CA PRO A 163 -6.15 3.32 -15.29
C PRO A 163 -7.57 3.72 -14.88
N LEU A 164 -8.57 3.44 -15.72
CA LEU A 164 -9.97 3.72 -15.38
C LEU A 164 -10.46 2.79 -14.27
N MET A 165 -10.11 1.51 -14.37
CA MET A 165 -10.48 0.52 -13.36
C MET A 165 -9.70 0.69 -12.05
N GLU A 166 -8.48 1.21 -12.10
CA GLU A 166 -7.75 1.63 -10.90
C GLU A 166 -8.46 2.79 -10.19
N ALA A 167 -9.01 3.75 -10.93
CA ALA A 167 -9.81 4.84 -10.34
C ALA A 167 -11.07 4.29 -9.66
N VAL A 168 -11.80 3.37 -10.31
CA VAL A 168 -12.96 2.69 -9.71
C VAL A 168 -12.57 1.91 -8.45
N PHE A 169 -11.42 1.23 -8.47
CA PHE A 169 -10.92 0.52 -7.30
C PHE A 169 -10.63 1.48 -6.13
N ARG A 170 -10.02 2.65 -6.40
CA ARG A 170 -9.75 3.67 -5.36
C ARG A 170 -11.05 4.15 -4.71
N GLU A 171 -12.06 4.51 -5.51
CA GLU A 171 -13.38 4.87 -5.00
C GLU A 171 -13.97 3.78 -4.10
N CYS A 172 -13.84 2.51 -4.50
CA CYS A 172 -14.30 1.40 -3.68
C CYS A 172 -13.56 1.31 -2.34
N ILE A 173 -12.24 1.54 -2.30
CA ILE A 173 -11.46 1.51 -1.05
C ILE A 173 -11.83 2.70 -0.15
N ASP A 174 -12.07 3.88 -0.72
CA ASP A 174 -12.55 5.04 0.03
C ASP A 174 -13.92 4.75 0.69
N GLU A 175 -14.84 4.12 -0.04
CA GLU A 175 -16.12 3.65 0.52
C GLU A 175 -15.93 2.64 1.66
N GLU A 176 -14.96 1.71 1.55
CA GLU A 176 -14.65 0.75 2.62
C GLU A 176 -14.09 1.45 3.87
N ARG A 177 -13.22 2.45 3.68
CA ARG A 177 -12.70 3.30 4.75
C ARG A 177 -13.82 4.02 5.49
N ASP A 178 -14.71 4.67 4.73
CA ASP A 178 -15.85 5.43 5.27
C ASP A 178 -16.82 4.52 6.06
N ASN A 179 -16.92 3.24 5.66
CA ASN A 179 -17.70 2.22 6.36
C ASN A 179 -16.95 1.62 7.57
N GLY A 180 -15.71 2.06 7.86
CA GLY A 180 -14.90 1.57 8.96
C GLY A 180 -14.37 0.14 8.80
N ARG A 181 -14.29 -0.36 7.55
CA ARG A 181 -13.73 -1.68 7.26
C ARG A 181 -12.21 -1.63 7.28
N THR A 182 -11.59 -2.66 7.85
CA THR A 182 -10.13 -2.77 7.85
C THR A 182 -9.64 -3.31 6.51
N VAL A 183 -8.60 -2.69 5.97
CA VAL A 183 -7.97 -3.12 4.71
C VAL A 183 -6.45 -3.21 4.90
N LEU A 184 -5.86 -4.36 4.58
CA LEU A 184 -4.42 -4.51 4.36
C LEU A 184 -4.18 -4.61 2.86
N LEU A 185 -3.47 -3.63 2.29
CA LEU A 185 -3.18 -3.54 0.87
C LEU A 185 -1.68 -3.66 0.65
N SER A 186 -1.21 -4.73 -0.01
CA SER A 186 0.18 -4.81 -0.43
C SER A 186 0.38 -4.16 -1.79
N SER A 187 1.46 -3.40 -1.93
CA SER A 187 1.88 -2.83 -3.21
C SER A 187 3.41 -2.70 -3.28
N HIS A 188 3.93 -2.61 -4.49
CA HIS A 188 5.28 -2.13 -4.77
C HIS A 188 5.27 -0.75 -5.43
N ILE A 189 4.07 -0.16 -5.62
CA ILE A 189 3.83 1.14 -6.24
C ILE A 189 3.48 2.15 -5.13
N LEU A 190 4.34 3.12 -4.95
CA LEU A 190 4.25 4.11 -3.87
C LEU A 190 3.05 5.02 -4.01
N SER A 191 2.79 5.50 -5.22
CA SER A 191 1.67 6.41 -5.49
C SER A 191 0.28 5.78 -5.23
N GLU A 192 0.17 4.46 -5.33
CA GLU A 192 -1.06 3.76 -4.94
C GLU A 192 -1.28 3.82 -3.44
N VAL A 193 -0.22 3.54 -2.68
CA VAL A 193 -0.27 3.54 -1.21
C VAL A 193 -0.53 4.95 -0.69
N GLU A 194 0.12 5.97 -1.28
CA GLU A 194 -0.11 7.39 -0.94
C GLU A 194 -1.56 7.82 -1.17
N ALA A 195 -2.18 7.33 -2.23
CA ALA A 195 -3.55 7.70 -2.58
C ALA A 195 -4.62 6.99 -1.73
N LEU A 196 -4.31 5.81 -1.16
CA LEU A 196 -5.31 4.91 -0.58
C LEU A 196 -5.17 4.71 0.93
N CYS A 197 -3.97 4.79 1.49
CA CYS A 197 -3.69 4.28 2.83
C CYS A 197 -3.62 5.40 3.88
N ASP A 198 -4.09 5.09 5.09
CA ASP A 198 -3.97 5.96 6.27
C ASP A 198 -2.59 5.82 6.91
N ARG A 199 -2.09 4.58 6.94
CA ARG A 199 -0.78 4.19 7.48
C ARG A 199 -0.08 3.24 6.53
N VAL A 200 1.24 3.20 6.63
CA VAL A 200 2.09 2.36 5.79
C VAL A 200 3.13 1.65 6.64
N SER A 201 3.40 0.38 6.35
CA SER A 201 4.60 -0.33 6.78
C SER A 201 5.47 -0.64 5.57
N ILE A 202 6.70 -0.18 5.62
CA ILE A 202 7.72 -0.47 4.59
C ILE A 202 8.47 -1.73 4.99
N ILE A 203 8.55 -2.69 4.06
CA ILE A 203 9.24 -3.96 4.28
C ILE A 203 10.37 -4.16 3.27
N ARG A 204 11.50 -4.67 3.77
CA ARG A 204 12.66 -5.06 2.98
C ARG A 204 13.36 -6.26 3.61
N ASP A 205 13.81 -7.21 2.79
CA ASP A 205 14.56 -8.40 3.21
C ASP A 205 13.90 -9.16 4.38
N GLY A 206 12.57 -9.24 4.36
CA GLY A 206 11.79 -9.92 5.38
C GLY A 206 11.69 -9.20 6.72
N ARG A 207 11.99 -7.92 6.79
CA ARG A 207 11.90 -7.06 7.98
C ARG A 207 11.05 -5.84 7.70
N THR A 208 10.38 -5.34 8.71
CA THR A 208 9.78 -4.01 8.68
C THR A 208 10.88 -2.98 8.92
N VAL A 209 11.02 -2.05 7.99
CA VAL A 209 12.04 -0.99 8.03
C VAL A 209 11.47 0.24 8.70
N ASP A 210 10.22 0.59 8.35
CA ASP A 210 9.55 1.76 8.89
C ASP A 210 8.03 1.54 8.94
N THR A 211 7.33 2.22 9.86
CA THR A 211 5.87 2.18 9.99
C THR A 211 5.36 3.50 10.54
N GLY A 212 4.44 4.12 9.82
CA GLY A 212 3.84 5.39 10.24
C GLY A 212 2.67 5.81 9.38
N THR A 213 2.05 6.92 9.73
CA THR A 213 1.16 7.64 8.83
C THR A 213 1.97 8.26 7.70
N LEU A 214 1.33 8.51 6.55
CA LEU A 214 1.97 9.23 5.45
C LEU A 214 2.53 10.58 5.89
N SER A 215 1.84 11.25 6.82
CA SER A 215 2.28 12.54 7.38
C SER A 215 3.54 12.38 8.23
N GLU A 216 3.59 11.37 9.11
CA GLU A 216 4.77 11.05 9.92
C GLU A 216 5.98 10.72 9.02
N MET A 217 5.78 9.92 7.99
CA MET A 217 6.84 9.57 7.05
C MET A 217 7.34 10.77 6.25
N ARG A 218 6.46 11.70 5.88
CA ARG A 218 6.82 12.93 5.17
C ARG A 218 7.61 13.91 6.04
N HIS A 219 7.46 13.89 7.37
CA HIS A 219 8.28 14.71 8.26
C HIS A 219 9.74 14.25 8.35
N LEU A 220 10.02 13.00 8.02
CA LEU A 220 11.39 12.46 7.96
C LEU A 220 12.13 12.83 6.67
N THR A 221 11.49 13.59 5.77
CA THR A 221 12.01 13.90 4.45
C THR A 221 12.04 15.39 4.17
N ARG A 222 12.81 15.74 3.15
CA ARG A 222 13.00 17.11 2.68
C ARG A 222 11.92 17.48 1.68
N THR A 223 11.48 18.72 1.71
CA THR A 223 10.57 19.27 0.72
C THR A 223 11.36 19.76 -0.49
N ALA A 224 11.02 19.24 -1.69
CA ALA A 224 11.63 19.72 -2.93
C ALA A 224 11.04 21.07 -3.33
N ILE A 225 11.90 22.07 -3.51
CA ILE A 225 11.55 23.42 -3.92
C ILE A 225 12.11 23.70 -5.32
N THR A 226 11.25 24.17 -6.19
CA THR A 226 11.66 24.79 -7.47
C THR A 226 11.11 26.20 -7.51
N ALA A 227 11.99 27.21 -7.65
CA ALA A 227 11.58 28.58 -7.71
C ALA A 227 12.20 29.32 -8.90
N GLU A 228 11.44 30.24 -9.50
CA GLU A 228 11.93 31.23 -10.44
C GLU A 228 11.87 32.60 -9.76
N LEU A 229 13.02 33.28 -9.69
CA LEU A 229 13.22 34.52 -8.95
C LEU A 229 13.35 35.69 -9.92
N ALA A 230 13.22 36.91 -9.43
CA ALA A 230 13.49 38.12 -10.23
C ALA A 230 15.00 38.38 -10.39
N GLN A 231 15.80 37.91 -9.44
CA GLN A 231 17.26 38.02 -9.41
C GLN A 231 17.86 36.70 -8.93
N PRO A 232 19.09 36.35 -9.36
CA PRO A 232 19.81 35.21 -8.84
C PRO A 232 19.95 35.32 -7.31
N PRO A 233 19.65 34.25 -6.56
CA PRO A 233 19.78 34.26 -5.11
C PRO A 233 21.27 34.23 -4.72
N THR A 234 21.59 34.73 -3.53
CA THR A 234 22.90 34.63 -2.90
C THR A 234 22.71 34.07 -1.50
N GLY A 235 23.68 33.27 -1.03
CA GLY A 235 23.63 32.71 0.32
C GLY A 235 22.64 31.59 0.57
N LEU A 236 22.01 31.05 -0.48
CA LEU A 236 21.01 29.96 -0.35
C LEU A 236 21.69 28.64 0.09
N ALA A 237 22.88 28.37 -0.43
CA ALA A 237 23.68 27.19 -0.07
C ALA A 237 24.19 27.22 1.39
N GLU A 238 24.22 28.39 2.03
CA GLU A 238 24.70 28.55 3.40
C GLU A 238 23.58 28.44 4.45
N LEU A 239 22.34 28.38 4.00
CA LEU A 239 21.18 28.24 4.90
C LEU A 239 21.13 26.83 5.48
N PRO A 240 20.79 26.70 6.77
CA PRO A 240 20.56 25.39 7.37
C PRO A 240 19.42 24.66 6.65
N GLY A 241 19.54 23.35 6.55
CA GLY A 241 18.50 22.50 5.98
C GLY A 241 18.40 22.54 4.45
N VAL A 242 19.22 23.33 3.72
CA VAL A 242 19.24 23.33 2.25
C VAL A 242 20.20 22.25 1.73
N HIS A 243 19.70 21.42 0.81
CA HIS A 243 20.41 20.29 0.23
C HIS A 243 20.25 20.27 -1.29
N ASP A 244 21.15 19.62 -1.98
CA ASP A 244 21.09 19.32 -3.42
C ASP A 244 20.75 20.55 -4.29
N LEU A 245 21.31 21.72 -3.91
CA LEU A 245 21.04 22.99 -4.58
C LEU A 245 21.62 23.01 -6.00
N VAL A 246 20.73 23.26 -6.96
CA VAL A 246 21.07 23.53 -8.35
C VAL A 246 20.60 24.94 -8.71
N GLU A 247 21.52 25.79 -9.14
CA GLU A 247 21.26 27.16 -9.54
C GLU A 247 21.49 27.34 -11.05
N GLU A 248 20.44 27.77 -11.74
CA GLU A 248 20.48 28.11 -13.18
C GLU A 248 20.08 29.59 -13.34
N GLY A 249 20.98 30.49 -12.97
CA GLY A 249 20.73 31.93 -12.96
C GLY A 249 19.67 32.31 -11.92
N ALA A 250 18.49 32.76 -12.36
CA ALA A 250 17.38 33.11 -11.46
C ALA A 250 16.46 31.94 -11.14
N ARG A 251 16.71 30.76 -11.71
CA ARG A 251 15.98 29.54 -11.40
C ARG A 251 16.77 28.69 -10.44
N VAL A 252 16.11 28.22 -9.37
CA VAL A 252 16.73 27.37 -8.35
C VAL A 252 15.89 26.12 -8.12
N ARG A 253 16.58 25.03 -7.87
CA ARG A 253 15.98 23.77 -7.40
C ARG A 253 16.83 23.23 -6.25
N PHE A 254 16.19 22.86 -5.17
CA PHE A 254 16.86 22.31 -3.98
C PHE A 254 15.86 21.56 -3.12
N ASP A 255 16.38 20.76 -2.21
CA ASP A 255 15.61 20.13 -1.15
C ASP A 255 15.82 20.88 0.16
N VAL A 256 14.81 20.98 0.99
CA VAL A 256 14.89 21.66 2.29
C VAL A 256 14.29 20.81 3.39
N ASP A 257 14.97 20.74 4.54
CA ASP A 257 14.44 20.10 5.74
C ASP A 257 13.18 20.85 6.21
N ASN A 258 12.14 20.13 6.56
CA ASN A 258 10.82 20.74 6.86
C ASN A 258 10.86 21.77 7.99
N ASP A 259 11.76 21.58 8.98
CA ASP A 259 11.94 22.52 10.10
C ASP A 259 12.53 23.84 9.65
N ASP A 260 13.30 23.87 8.56
CA ASP A 260 13.99 25.05 8.02
C ASP A 260 13.20 25.71 6.86
N LEU A 261 12.10 25.11 6.42
CA LEU A 261 11.32 25.55 5.25
C LEU A 261 10.90 27.03 5.34
N ASP A 262 10.39 27.48 6.49
CA ASP A 262 9.96 28.87 6.68
C ASP A 262 11.14 29.84 6.53
N THR A 263 12.30 29.50 7.09
CA THR A 263 13.52 30.32 7.01
C THR A 263 13.99 30.46 5.57
N VAL A 264 14.00 29.35 4.82
CA VAL A 264 14.44 29.32 3.43
C VAL A 264 13.44 30.07 2.53
N LEU A 265 12.13 29.89 2.73
CA LEU A 265 11.12 30.61 1.96
C LEU A 265 11.20 32.13 2.19
N ARG A 266 11.43 32.59 3.41
CA ARG A 266 11.66 34.01 3.69
C ARG A 266 12.89 34.55 2.98
N HIS A 267 13.96 33.78 2.93
CA HIS A 267 15.16 34.17 2.18
C HIS A 267 14.87 34.32 0.69
N LEU A 268 14.18 33.35 0.07
CA LEU A 268 13.79 33.41 -1.34
C LEU A 268 12.95 34.65 -1.68
N THR A 269 12.05 35.07 -0.78
CA THR A 269 11.19 36.23 -1.03
C THR A 269 11.98 37.52 -1.18
N THR A 270 13.18 37.62 -0.62
CA THR A 270 14.07 38.80 -0.78
C THR A 270 14.58 39.01 -2.21
N PHE A 271 14.58 37.96 -3.03
CA PHE A 271 15.01 37.99 -4.43
C PHE A 271 13.83 38.10 -5.41
N GLY A 272 12.60 38.27 -4.92
CA GLY A 272 11.42 38.46 -5.72
C GLY A 272 10.94 37.17 -6.41
N VAL A 273 10.14 36.38 -5.72
CA VAL A 273 9.60 35.12 -6.23
C VAL A 273 8.60 35.38 -7.36
N ARG A 274 8.85 34.86 -8.57
CA ARG A 274 7.96 34.88 -9.73
C ARG A 274 7.09 33.61 -9.81
N SER A 275 7.70 32.48 -9.51
CA SER A 275 7.03 31.19 -9.46
C SER A 275 7.68 30.36 -8.34
N LEU A 276 6.88 29.59 -7.62
CA LEU A 276 7.35 28.67 -6.58
C LEU A 276 6.48 27.42 -6.64
N THR A 277 7.15 26.28 -6.73
CA THR A 277 6.56 24.96 -6.59
C THR A 277 7.20 24.28 -5.38
N SER A 278 6.38 23.87 -4.44
CA SER A 278 6.78 23.08 -3.30
C SER A 278 6.15 21.69 -3.47
N GLN A 279 6.97 20.67 -3.53
CA GLN A 279 6.52 19.28 -3.58
C GLN A 279 6.96 18.59 -2.30
N PRO A 280 6.00 18.12 -1.48
CA PRO A 280 6.36 17.28 -0.35
C PRO A 280 7.08 16.03 -0.87
N PRO A 281 7.97 15.45 -0.07
CA PRO A 281 8.69 14.24 -0.45
C PRO A 281 7.71 13.12 -0.78
N THR A 282 8.07 12.35 -1.79
CA THR A 282 7.35 11.13 -2.16
C THR A 282 7.84 9.96 -1.30
N LEU A 283 7.00 8.96 -1.07
CA LEU A 283 7.44 7.71 -0.44
C LEU A 283 8.58 7.04 -1.24
N GLU A 284 8.69 7.32 -2.55
CA GLU A 284 9.77 6.83 -3.40
C GLU A 284 11.13 7.40 -2.99
N GLU A 285 11.19 8.66 -2.65
CA GLU A 285 12.39 9.31 -2.12
C GLU A 285 12.77 8.75 -0.75
N LEU A 286 11.78 8.50 0.12
CA LEU A 286 11.97 7.78 1.38
C LEU A 286 12.58 6.39 1.16
N PHE A 287 12.03 5.66 0.21
CA PHE A 287 12.46 4.32 -0.13
C PHE A 287 13.90 4.30 -0.66
N LEU A 288 14.26 5.24 -1.55
CA LEU A 288 15.62 5.37 -2.11
C LEU A 288 16.64 5.71 -1.03
N ARG A 289 16.31 6.57 -0.07
CA ARG A 289 17.21 6.91 1.05
C ARG A 289 17.54 5.71 1.95
N HIS A 290 16.55 4.90 2.28
CA HIS A 290 16.81 3.66 3.01
C HIS A 290 17.69 2.67 2.21
N TYR A 291 17.76 2.82 0.87
CA TYR A 291 18.71 2.08 0.03
C TYR A 291 20.12 2.68 0.09
N GLU A 292 20.26 4.00 0.14
CA GLU A 292 21.56 4.67 0.14
C GLU A 292 22.27 4.56 1.48
N GLU A 293 21.56 4.66 2.61
CA GLU A 293 22.15 4.52 3.95
C GLU A 293 22.77 3.14 4.18
N ASP A 294 22.21 2.07 3.58
CA ASP A 294 22.79 0.73 3.69
C ASP A 294 23.99 0.49 2.76
N LEU A 295 24.10 1.23 1.64
CA LEU A 295 25.26 1.16 0.76
C LEU A 295 26.49 1.88 1.37
N VAL A 296 26.27 2.83 2.26
CA VAL A 296 27.34 3.58 2.96
C VAL A 296 27.84 2.83 4.20
N THR A 297 27.02 1.90 4.75
CA THR A 297 27.34 1.14 5.97
C THR A 297 27.81 -0.30 5.68
N SER A 298 27.92 -0.71 4.41
CA SER A 298 28.45 -2.01 3.95
C SER A 298 29.81 -1.86 3.34
#